data_58abf9847b9b674d7a99344297b22a29
#
_entry.id   58abf9847b9b674d7a99344297b22a29
#
_cell.length_a   1.000
_cell.length_b   1.000
_cell.length_c   1.000
_cell.angle_alpha   90.00
_cell.angle_beta   90.00
_cell.angle_gamma   90.00
#
_symmetry.space_group_name_H-M   'P 1'
#
loop_
_entity.id
_entity.type
_entity.pdbx_description
1 polymer ?
#
loop_
_entity_poly.entity_id
_entity_poly.type
_entity_poly.pdbx_seq_one_letter_code
_entity_poly.pdbx_strand_id
1 'polypeptide(L)'
;MNYSIESTLKKLEEKGVIIVDPRQVYVSPDVDLDRIYPGCVLYPGTRLTGSRTLIGSGAKIGTEGPAAVNDSVIGKGASIASGYVTECTLLPRAKAGGNCHFRGGTLLEEEANTAHAVGLKQTIMMYGVTMGSLINFCDALLSGGLSRKVHTEVGSGFIHFNFTPWGESGDKATPSLIGTVTEGVFLDKPPIFLGGMSGIVGPKEIGFGAMTIAGQVVRKSVPDETMYSGDRLSFEKSFSYNNTMPL
;
A
#
# COMPACT_ATOMS: atom_id res chain seq x y z
N MET A 1 -13.63 34.36 -8.30
CA MET A 1 -12.22 34.62 -8.64
C MET A 1 -11.83 33.67 -9.76
N ASN A 2 -11.19 34.15 -10.82
CA ASN A 2 -10.71 33.25 -11.86
C ASN A 2 -9.54 32.43 -11.30
N TYR A 3 -9.62 31.12 -11.38
CA TYR A 3 -8.53 30.22 -11.02
C TYR A 3 -7.32 30.43 -11.95
N SER A 4 -6.14 30.60 -11.36
CA SER A 4 -4.86 30.63 -12.08
C SER A 4 -3.90 29.70 -11.38
N ILE A 5 -3.38 28.72 -12.11
CA ILE A 5 -2.39 27.77 -11.57
C ILE A 5 -1.12 28.49 -11.10
N GLU A 6 -0.64 29.47 -11.83
CA GLU A 6 0.55 30.26 -11.47
C GLU A 6 0.36 30.99 -10.14
N SER A 7 -0.80 31.63 -9.95
CA SER A 7 -1.13 32.30 -8.69
C SER A 7 -1.24 31.31 -7.52
N THR A 8 -1.77 30.12 -7.77
CA THR A 8 -1.89 29.05 -6.77
C THR A 8 -0.51 28.55 -6.33
N LEU A 9 0.35 28.24 -7.29
CA LEU A 9 1.71 27.76 -6.99
C LEU A 9 2.54 28.81 -6.27
N LYS A 10 2.44 30.10 -6.69
CA LYS A 10 3.12 31.19 -6.00
C LYS A 10 2.72 31.33 -4.53
N LYS A 11 1.43 31.21 -4.22
CA LYS A 11 0.94 31.23 -2.83
C LYS A 11 1.51 30.06 -2.00
N LEU A 12 1.66 28.89 -2.61
CA LEU A 12 2.27 27.74 -1.94
C LEU A 12 3.76 27.97 -1.67
N GLU A 13 4.50 28.54 -2.62
CA GLU A 13 5.92 28.90 -2.44
C GLU A 13 6.08 29.95 -1.34
N GLU A 14 5.24 31.00 -1.33
CA GLU A 14 5.20 32.03 -0.28
C GLU A 14 4.91 31.43 1.12
N LYS A 15 4.13 30.35 1.17
CA LYS A 15 3.83 29.59 2.38
C LYS A 15 4.99 28.66 2.81
N GLY A 16 6.02 28.51 1.99
CA GLY A 16 7.19 27.66 2.27
C GLY A 16 7.10 26.23 1.74
N VAL A 17 6.22 25.98 0.76
CA VAL A 17 6.22 24.75 -0.02
C VAL A 17 7.34 24.80 -1.06
N ILE A 18 8.08 23.73 -1.22
CA ILE A 18 9.16 23.63 -2.20
C ILE A 18 8.58 23.01 -3.48
N ILE A 19 8.57 23.77 -4.57
CA ILE A 19 8.14 23.31 -5.89
C ILE A 19 9.34 23.25 -6.81
N VAL A 20 9.74 22.02 -7.22
CA VAL A 20 11.00 21.82 -7.97
C VAL A 20 10.93 22.38 -9.39
N ASP A 21 9.80 22.18 -10.08
CA ASP A 21 9.51 22.80 -11.38
C ASP A 21 8.02 23.16 -11.45
N PRO A 22 7.67 24.44 -11.25
CA PRO A 22 6.26 24.88 -11.26
C PRO A 22 5.54 24.64 -12.59
N ARG A 23 6.24 24.49 -13.70
CA ARG A 23 5.62 24.21 -15.01
C ARG A 23 5.04 22.80 -15.10
N GLN A 24 5.44 21.89 -14.20
CA GLN A 24 5.07 20.49 -14.21
C GLN A 24 4.28 20.06 -12.96
N VAL A 25 3.87 21.01 -12.13
CA VAL A 25 3.04 20.76 -10.94
C VAL A 25 1.64 21.28 -11.19
N TYR A 26 0.64 20.46 -10.89
CA TYR A 26 -0.77 20.84 -10.96
C TYR A 26 -1.43 20.75 -9.59
N VAL A 27 -2.11 21.79 -9.19
CA VAL A 27 -2.95 21.82 -7.99
C VAL A 27 -4.34 22.29 -8.42
N SER A 28 -5.34 21.44 -8.22
CA SER A 28 -6.72 21.70 -8.61
C SER A 28 -7.35 22.83 -7.76
N PRO A 29 -8.31 23.59 -8.30
CA PRO A 29 -8.96 24.69 -7.58
C PRO A 29 -9.78 24.25 -6.36
N ASP A 30 -10.13 22.99 -6.26
CA ASP A 30 -10.85 22.41 -5.12
C ASP A 30 -9.93 22.01 -3.94
N VAL A 31 -8.62 22.05 -4.13
CA VAL A 31 -7.66 21.80 -3.07
C VAL A 31 -7.57 23.00 -2.12
N ASP A 32 -7.78 22.74 -0.85
CA ASP A 32 -7.57 23.74 0.20
C ASP A 32 -6.06 23.93 0.44
N LEU A 33 -5.53 25.10 0.06
CA LEU A 33 -4.12 25.42 0.20
C LEU A 33 -3.66 25.47 1.67
N ASP A 34 -4.58 25.68 2.61
CA ASP A 34 -4.23 25.67 4.04
C ASP A 34 -3.91 24.27 4.56
N ARG A 35 -4.31 23.25 3.84
CA ARG A 35 -3.99 21.85 4.11
C ARG A 35 -2.67 21.37 3.46
N ILE A 36 -1.97 22.24 2.73
CA ILE A 36 -0.63 21.95 2.22
C ILE A 36 0.37 22.70 3.11
N TYR A 37 1.14 21.92 3.88
CA TYR A 37 1.99 22.48 4.94
C TYR A 37 3.39 22.86 4.43
N PRO A 38 4.03 23.86 5.05
CA PRO A 38 5.37 24.31 4.67
C PRO A 38 6.42 23.19 4.81
N GLY A 39 7.47 23.27 3.99
CA GLY A 39 8.56 22.31 3.95
C GLY A 39 8.25 21.01 3.20
N CYS A 40 7.02 20.80 2.72
CA CYS A 40 6.77 19.69 1.79
C CYS A 40 7.39 20.01 0.41
N VAL A 41 7.72 18.96 -0.35
CA VAL A 41 8.39 19.07 -1.66
C VAL A 41 7.51 18.44 -2.74
N LEU A 42 7.17 19.22 -3.74
CA LEU A 42 6.42 18.78 -4.93
C LEU A 42 7.39 18.69 -6.12
N TYR A 43 7.61 17.47 -6.58
CA TYR A 43 8.48 17.19 -7.72
C TYR A 43 7.72 17.29 -9.06
N PRO A 44 8.44 17.35 -10.18
CA PRO A 44 7.84 17.39 -11.51
C PRO A 44 6.83 16.25 -11.75
N GLY A 45 5.68 16.57 -12.34
CA GLY A 45 4.61 15.61 -12.57
C GLY A 45 3.65 15.41 -11.38
N THR A 46 3.85 16.13 -10.27
CA THR A 46 2.91 16.11 -9.15
C THR A 46 1.56 16.71 -9.53
N ARG A 47 0.49 15.99 -9.20
CA ARG A 47 -0.90 16.44 -9.36
C ARG A 47 -1.65 16.30 -8.03
N LEU A 48 -2.12 17.40 -7.48
CA LEU A 48 -2.94 17.42 -6.26
C LEU A 48 -4.38 17.78 -6.63
N THR A 49 -5.33 16.95 -6.23
CA THR A 49 -6.76 17.13 -6.49
C THR A 49 -7.58 16.70 -5.26
N GLY A 50 -8.82 17.13 -5.19
CA GLY A 50 -9.74 16.77 -4.11
C GLY A 50 -9.65 17.66 -2.88
N SER A 51 -10.81 18.11 -2.41
CA SER A 51 -10.93 19.05 -1.28
C SER A 51 -10.45 18.49 0.06
N ARG A 52 -10.35 17.18 0.18
CA ARG A 52 -9.85 16.51 1.39
C ARG A 52 -8.33 16.31 1.40
N THR A 53 -7.64 16.63 0.30
CA THR A 53 -6.20 16.43 0.20
C THR A 53 -5.44 17.28 1.22
N LEU A 54 -4.55 16.59 1.96
CA LEU A 54 -3.66 17.19 2.95
C LEU A 54 -2.23 16.70 2.69
N ILE A 55 -1.29 17.63 2.62
CA ILE A 55 0.14 17.33 2.47
C ILE A 55 0.87 17.89 3.70
N GLY A 56 1.37 17.01 4.55
CA GLY A 56 2.07 17.34 5.79
C GLY A 56 3.45 17.92 5.58
N SER A 57 3.97 18.61 6.58
CA SER A 57 5.31 19.20 6.52
C SER A 57 6.39 18.17 6.26
N GLY A 58 7.35 18.49 5.39
CA GLY A 58 8.44 17.60 5.01
C GLY A 58 8.04 16.40 4.16
N ALA A 59 6.76 16.28 3.76
CA ALA A 59 6.33 15.24 2.83
C ALA A 59 6.95 15.47 1.45
N LYS A 60 7.19 14.38 0.70
CA LYS A 60 7.80 14.42 -0.63
C LYS A 60 6.93 13.70 -1.63
N ILE A 61 6.50 14.38 -2.70
CA ILE A 61 5.59 13.83 -3.70
C ILE A 61 6.25 13.82 -5.06
N GLY A 62 6.45 12.62 -5.65
CA GLY A 62 6.97 12.47 -7.01
C GLY A 62 8.50 12.37 -7.10
N THR A 63 9.19 11.80 -6.11
CA THR A 63 10.66 11.75 -6.07
C THR A 63 11.31 10.92 -7.18
N GLU A 64 10.59 9.95 -7.76
CA GLU A 64 11.06 9.07 -8.83
C GLU A 64 10.28 9.26 -10.15
N GLY A 65 9.17 10.02 -10.12
CA GLY A 65 8.35 10.25 -11.31
C GLY A 65 6.97 10.82 -10.98
N PRO A 66 6.10 10.97 -11.97
CA PRO A 66 4.78 11.56 -11.77
C PRO A 66 3.98 10.90 -10.65
N ALA A 67 3.36 11.72 -9.82
CA ALA A 67 2.52 11.26 -8.71
C ALA A 67 1.22 12.06 -8.64
N ALA A 68 0.08 11.36 -8.64
CA ALA A 68 -1.23 11.96 -8.46
C ALA A 68 -1.78 11.62 -7.08
N VAL A 69 -2.19 12.64 -6.34
CA VAL A 69 -2.79 12.53 -5.01
C VAL A 69 -4.17 13.15 -5.07
N ASN A 70 -5.19 12.37 -4.74
CA ASN A 70 -6.58 12.81 -4.75
C ASN A 70 -7.27 12.46 -3.42
N ASP A 71 -7.92 13.43 -2.80
CA ASP A 71 -8.70 13.26 -1.56
C ASP A 71 -8.00 12.43 -0.48
N SER A 72 -6.68 12.61 -0.34
CA SER A 72 -5.84 11.78 0.52
C SER A 72 -5.06 12.60 1.54
N VAL A 73 -4.71 11.94 2.65
CA VAL A 73 -3.90 12.52 3.72
C VAL A 73 -2.48 11.96 3.63
N ILE A 74 -1.51 12.84 3.39
CA ILE A 74 -0.09 12.50 3.36
C ILE A 74 0.58 13.15 4.56
N GLY A 75 0.93 12.35 5.56
CA GLY A 75 1.43 12.77 6.86
C GLY A 75 2.82 13.40 6.82
N LYS A 76 3.23 13.94 7.96
CA LYS A 76 4.54 14.60 8.12
C LYS A 76 5.70 13.68 7.72
N GLY A 77 6.54 14.13 6.79
CA GLY A 77 7.71 13.37 6.34
C GLY A 77 7.38 12.09 5.57
N ALA A 78 6.13 11.84 5.24
CA ALA A 78 5.74 10.73 4.37
C ALA A 78 6.18 10.99 2.92
N SER A 79 6.29 9.93 2.12
CA SER A 79 6.73 10.08 0.73
C SER A 79 5.95 9.19 -0.23
N ILE A 80 5.75 9.73 -1.44
CA ILE A 80 5.24 9.00 -2.60
C ILE A 80 6.30 9.14 -3.69
N ALA A 81 6.92 8.03 -4.08
CA ALA A 81 7.96 8.05 -5.09
C ALA A 81 7.39 8.33 -6.49
N SER A 82 6.36 7.61 -6.91
CA SER A 82 5.55 7.88 -8.10
C SER A 82 4.27 7.05 -8.08
N GLY A 83 3.26 7.41 -8.88
CA GLY A 83 2.03 6.62 -9.03
C GLY A 83 0.75 7.36 -8.67
N TYR A 84 -0.26 6.62 -8.21
CA TYR A 84 -1.61 7.13 -7.96
C TYR A 84 -2.07 6.77 -6.54
N VAL A 85 -2.50 7.78 -5.79
CA VAL A 85 -2.99 7.64 -4.41
C VAL A 85 -4.32 8.38 -4.28
N THR A 86 -5.41 7.66 -4.04
CA THR A 86 -6.75 8.23 -3.93
C THR A 86 -7.47 7.72 -2.70
N GLU A 87 -8.09 8.65 -1.94
CA GLU A 87 -8.87 8.36 -0.73
C GLU A 87 -8.11 7.47 0.28
N CYS A 88 -6.83 7.77 0.45
CA CYS A 88 -5.90 7.04 1.31
C CYS A 88 -5.37 7.92 2.45
N THR A 89 -4.83 7.26 3.46
CA THR A 89 -4.10 7.92 4.54
C THR A 89 -2.71 7.29 4.67
N LEU A 90 -1.68 8.10 4.53
CA LEU A 90 -0.30 7.76 4.83
C LEU A 90 0.09 8.55 6.09
N LEU A 91 0.29 7.87 7.21
CA LEU A 91 0.68 8.50 8.47
C LEU A 91 2.15 8.96 8.44
N PRO A 92 2.65 9.67 9.48
CA PRO A 92 3.98 10.22 9.44
C PRO A 92 5.08 9.21 9.08
N ARG A 93 5.97 9.62 8.18
CA ARG A 93 7.11 8.83 7.68
C ARG A 93 6.74 7.54 6.92
N ALA A 94 5.45 7.30 6.63
CA ALA A 94 5.07 6.22 5.74
C ALA A 94 5.60 6.46 4.32
N LYS A 95 5.89 5.38 3.58
CA LYS A 95 6.50 5.47 2.24
C LYS A 95 5.75 4.62 1.23
N ALA A 96 5.35 5.24 0.14
CA ALA A 96 4.87 4.58 -1.07
C ALA A 96 5.97 4.59 -2.13
N GLY A 97 6.42 3.41 -2.56
CA GLY A 97 7.44 3.25 -3.59
C GLY A 97 6.97 3.65 -4.98
N GLY A 98 7.87 3.54 -5.96
CA GLY A 98 7.60 3.93 -7.34
C GLY A 98 6.48 3.12 -7.98
N ASN A 99 5.68 3.76 -8.85
CA ASN A 99 4.54 3.15 -9.54
C ASN A 99 3.51 2.53 -8.58
N CYS A 100 3.28 3.15 -7.42
CA CYS A 100 2.24 2.70 -6.51
C CYS A 100 0.84 2.98 -7.10
N HIS A 101 -0.13 2.13 -6.72
CA HIS A 101 -1.53 2.34 -7.07
C HIS A 101 -2.41 2.08 -5.84
N PHE A 102 -2.58 3.12 -5.03
CA PHE A 102 -3.36 3.03 -3.80
C PHE A 102 -4.76 3.60 -4.02
N ARG A 103 -5.75 2.80 -3.67
CA ARG A 103 -7.17 3.10 -3.83
C ARG A 103 -7.86 3.22 -2.48
N GLY A 104 -9.07 3.74 -2.51
CA GLY A 104 -9.87 4.07 -1.34
C GLY A 104 -9.88 3.02 -0.23
N GLY A 105 -9.88 3.50 1.02
CA GLY A 105 -9.84 2.66 2.22
C GLY A 105 -8.44 2.12 2.57
N THR A 106 -7.38 2.62 1.93
CA THR A 106 -6.00 2.23 2.25
C THR A 106 -5.42 3.14 3.32
N LEU A 107 -4.85 2.53 4.35
CA LEU A 107 -4.12 3.20 5.43
C LEU A 107 -2.73 2.59 5.57
N LEU A 108 -1.70 3.40 5.46
CA LEU A 108 -0.35 3.10 5.90
C LEU A 108 -0.10 3.84 7.21
N GLU A 109 0.06 3.11 8.30
CA GLU A 109 0.45 3.68 9.59
C GLU A 109 1.89 4.21 9.58
N GLU A 110 2.33 4.79 10.69
CA GLU A 110 3.66 5.38 10.79
C GLU A 110 4.75 4.40 10.38
N GLU A 111 5.66 4.87 9.54
CA GLU A 111 6.82 4.11 9.05
C GLU A 111 6.48 2.83 8.26
N ALA A 112 5.21 2.52 8.02
CA ALA A 112 4.84 1.48 7.08
C ALA A 112 5.32 1.85 5.67
N ASN A 113 5.82 0.87 4.91
CA ASN A 113 6.35 1.18 3.60
C ASN A 113 6.14 0.10 2.57
N THR A 114 6.12 0.52 1.31
CA THR A 114 6.09 -0.37 0.15
C THR A 114 7.27 -0.09 -0.76
N ALA A 115 7.78 -1.13 -1.42
CA ALA A 115 8.67 -0.97 -2.56
C ALA A 115 7.86 -0.61 -3.83
N HIS A 116 8.44 -0.78 -5.02
CA HIS A 116 7.82 -0.35 -6.28
C HIS A 116 6.70 -1.29 -6.76
N ALA A 117 5.78 -0.74 -7.57
CA ALA A 117 4.70 -1.46 -8.23
C ALA A 117 3.80 -2.23 -7.23
N VAL A 118 3.37 -1.54 -6.19
CA VAL A 118 2.44 -2.08 -5.19
C VAL A 118 1.06 -1.47 -5.39
N GLY A 119 0.06 -2.35 -5.52
CA GLY A 119 -1.36 -2.00 -5.58
C GLY A 119 -2.06 -2.31 -4.27
N LEU A 120 -2.78 -1.35 -3.69
CA LEU A 120 -3.54 -1.52 -2.45
C LEU A 120 -4.96 -1.00 -2.61
N LYS A 121 -5.92 -1.70 -2.00
CA LYS A 121 -7.30 -1.26 -1.86
C LYS A 121 -7.87 -1.78 -0.55
N GLN A 122 -8.54 -0.92 0.24
CA GLN A 122 -9.14 -1.34 1.52
C GLN A 122 -8.15 -2.17 2.37
N THR A 123 -6.91 -1.70 2.44
CA THR A 123 -5.80 -2.40 3.10
C THR A 123 -5.20 -1.52 4.18
N ILE A 124 -5.09 -2.07 5.37
CA ILE A 124 -4.46 -1.41 6.51
C ILE A 124 -3.10 -2.05 6.76
N MET A 125 -2.04 -1.27 6.62
CA MET A 125 -0.69 -1.63 7.03
C MET A 125 -0.40 -0.92 8.34
N MET A 126 -0.30 -1.67 9.44
CA MET A 126 0.00 -1.11 10.75
C MET A 126 1.48 -0.70 10.85
N TYR A 127 1.87 -0.13 11.98
CA TYR A 127 3.20 0.44 12.18
C TYR A 127 4.33 -0.45 11.66
N GLY A 128 5.19 0.13 10.84
CA GLY A 128 6.41 -0.49 10.36
C GLY A 128 6.26 -1.66 9.38
N VAL A 129 5.04 -2.13 9.11
CA VAL A 129 4.81 -3.21 8.13
C VAL A 129 5.43 -2.83 6.79
N THR A 130 6.14 -3.79 6.19
CA THR A 130 6.89 -3.57 4.95
C THR A 130 6.40 -4.51 3.85
N MET A 131 6.17 -3.97 2.67
CA MET A 131 5.88 -4.75 1.47
C MET A 131 7.01 -4.62 0.45
N GLY A 132 7.44 -5.75 -0.09
CA GLY A 132 8.34 -5.83 -1.23
C GLY A 132 7.70 -5.28 -2.51
N SER A 133 8.26 -5.62 -3.65
CA SER A 133 7.82 -5.12 -4.96
C SER A 133 6.81 -6.04 -5.64
N LEU A 134 6.05 -5.50 -6.62
CA LEU A 134 5.13 -6.29 -7.44
C LEU A 134 4.05 -6.99 -6.61
N ILE A 135 3.44 -6.26 -5.71
CA ILE A 135 2.46 -6.77 -4.75
C ILE A 135 1.09 -6.17 -5.03
N ASN A 136 0.04 -6.98 -4.85
CA ASN A 136 -1.34 -6.48 -4.85
C ASN A 136 -2.11 -7.03 -3.65
N PHE A 137 -2.67 -6.13 -2.86
CA PHE A 137 -3.56 -6.47 -1.73
C PHE A 137 -4.91 -5.77 -1.84
N CYS A 138 -5.95 -6.52 -1.52
CA CYS A 138 -7.31 -5.99 -1.35
C CYS A 138 -7.92 -6.57 -0.07
N ASP A 139 -8.61 -5.72 0.70
CA ASP A 139 -9.42 -6.15 1.86
C ASP A 139 -8.58 -6.95 2.89
N ALA A 140 -7.54 -6.32 3.43
CA ALA A 140 -6.64 -6.97 4.39
C ALA A 140 -6.16 -6.00 5.48
N LEU A 141 -5.84 -6.56 6.64
CA LEU A 141 -5.10 -5.88 7.69
C LEU A 141 -3.79 -6.64 7.91
N LEU A 142 -2.68 -5.91 8.02
CA LEU A 142 -1.36 -6.46 8.32
C LEU A 142 -0.81 -5.77 9.56
N SER A 143 -0.41 -6.57 10.54
CA SER A 143 0.16 -6.10 11.80
C SER A 143 1.29 -7.01 12.28
N GLY A 144 1.85 -6.73 13.43
CA GLY A 144 2.93 -7.49 14.03
C GLY A 144 4.30 -6.84 13.83
N GLY A 145 5.19 -7.20 14.71
CA GLY A 145 6.53 -6.66 14.80
C GLY A 145 6.82 -6.02 16.16
N LEU A 146 8.09 -5.98 16.52
CA LEU A 146 8.57 -5.48 17.81
C LEU A 146 9.18 -4.08 17.67
N SER A 147 9.55 -3.70 16.46
CA SER A 147 10.20 -2.41 16.17
C SER A 147 10.30 -2.19 14.66
N ARG A 148 10.78 -1.02 14.24
CA ARG A 148 11.08 -0.76 12.81
C ARG A 148 12.12 -1.71 12.22
N LYS A 149 12.95 -2.35 13.02
CA LYS A 149 13.96 -3.33 12.56
C LYS A 149 13.44 -4.77 12.57
N VAL A 150 12.39 -5.03 13.35
CA VAL A 150 11.78 -6.36 13.50
C VAL A 150 10.27 -6.18 13.25
N HIS A 151 9.87 -6.27 12.01
CA HIS A 151 8.52 -5.95 11.53
C HIS A 151 7.97 -7.04 10.62
N THR A 152 6.66 -7.06 10.47
CA THR A 152 5.98 -7.91 9.49
C THR A 152 6.38 -7.51 8.08
N GLU A 153 6.69 -8.51 7.27
CA GLU A 153 7.17 -8.33 5.89
C GLU A 153 6.43 -9.22 4.90
N VAL A 154 6.10 -8.63 3.75
CA VAL A 154 5.56 -9.33 2.59
C VAL A 154 6.62 -9.37 1.50
N GLY A 155 7.05 -10.56 1.12
CA GLY A 155 8.01 -10.78 0.04
C GLY A 155 7.46 -10.37 -1.34
N SER A 156 8.35 -9.98 -2.23
CA SER A 156 7.98 -9.50 -3.58
C SER A 156 7.17 -10.51 -4.39
N GLY A 157 6.30 -10.02 -5.28
CA GLY A 157 5.49 -10.86 -6.14
C GLY A 157 4.30 -11.51 -5.42
N PHE A 158 3.75 -10.86 -4.43
CA PHE A 158 2.67 -11.42 -3.61
C PHE A 158 1.29 -10.88 -4.03
N ILE A 159 0.32 -11.78 -4.23
CA ILE A 159 -1.04 -11.41 -4.57
C ILE A 159 -2.00 -11.88 -3.48
N HIS A 160 -2.79 -10.96 -2.95
CA HIS A 160 -3.88 -11.24 -2.03
C HIS A 160 -5.20 -10.73 -2.58
N PHE A 161 -6.21 -11.57 -2.54
CA PHE A 161 -7.60 -11.18 -2.77
C PHE A 161 -8.53 -12.07 -1.95
N ASN A 162 -9.70 -11.53 -1.61
CA ASN A 162 -10.77 -12.30 -0.98
C ASN A 162 -11.65 -12.92 -2.06
N PHE A 163 -11.82 -14.22 -1.99
CA PHE A 163 -12.69 -14.99 -2.89
C PHE A 163 -13.93 -15.46 -2.13
N THR A 164 -15.01 -14.73 -2.31
CA THR A 164 -16.33 -15.02 -1.71
C THR A 164 -17.38 -15.07 -2.83
N PRO A 165 -17.50 -16.19 -3.55
CA PRO A 165 -18.34 -16.29 -4.74
C PRO A 165 -19.83 -16.31 -4.45
N TRP A 166 -20.23 -16.46 -3.18
CA TRP A 166 -21.60 -16.60 -2.74
C TRP A 166 -22.11 -15.34 -2.06
N GLY A 167 -23.37 -14.97 -2.32
CA GLY A 167 -24.02 -13.78 -1.79
C GLY A 167 -24.46 -12.80 -2.87
N GLU A 168 -25.48 -11.99 -2.59
CA GLU A 168 -26.09 -11.06 -3.55
C GLU A 168 -25.10 -9.98 -4.09
N SER A 169 -24.02 -9.72 -3.39
CA SER A 169 -23.02 -8.71 -3.77
C SER A 169 -21.59 -9.24 -3.79
N GLY A 170 -21.40 -10.57 -3.74
CA GLY A 170 -20.08 -11.14 -3.51
C GLY A 170 -19.52 -10.57 -2.21
N ASP A 171 -19.90 -11.13 -1.06
CA ASP A 171 -19.50 -10.60 0.26
C ASP A 171 -17.98 -10.40 0.35
N LYS A 172 -17.55 -9.14 0.24
CA LYS A 172 -16.17 -8.70 0.42
C LYS A 172 -15.95 -8.04 1.78
N ALA A 173 -16.93 -8.14 2.66
CA ALA A 173 -16.91 -7.46 3.94
C ALA A 173 -15.94 -8.10 4.95
N THR A 174 -15.55 -9.36 4.74
CA THR A 174 -14.62 -10.05 5.64
C THR A 174 -13.19 -9.87 5.15
N PRO A 175 -12.34 -9.10 5.85
CA PRO A 175 -10.93 -8.94 5.47
C PRO A 175 -10.11 -10.18 5.82
N SER A 176 -8.96 -10.35 5.18
CA SER A 176 -7.90 -11.20 5.74
C SER A 176 -7.17 -10.46 6.85
N LEU A 177 -6.87 -11.20 7.92
CA LEU A 177 -6.13 -10.70 9.06
C LEU A 177 -4.74 -11.34 9.08
N ILE A 178 -3.72 -10.58 8.77
CA ILE A 178 -2.32 -10.95 8.93
C ILE A 178 -1.86 -10.33 10.25
N GLY A 179 -2.03 -11.07 11.34
CA GLY A 179 -2.09 -10.56 12.70
C GLY A 179 -3.43 -9.90 13.01
N THR A 180 -3.59 -9.38 14.21
CA THR A 180 -4.82 -8.73 14.67
C THR A 180 -4.55 -7.32 15.21
N VAL A 181 -5.59 -6.47 15.25
CA VAL A 181 -5.49 -5.13 15.86
C VAL A 181 -5.37 -5.22 17.38
N THR A 182 -6.16 -6.08 18.01
CA THR A 182 -6.27 -6.16 19.47
C THR A 182 -4.96 -6.53 20.16
N GLU A 183 -4.09 -7.26 19.50
CA GLU A 183 -2.81 -7.71 20.04
C GLU A 183 -1.61 -7.04 19.36
N GLY A 184 -1.73 -6.61 18.12
CA GLY A 184 -0.65 -6.02 17.33
C GLY A 184 -0.37 -4.54 17.60
N VAL A 185 -1.25 -3.83 18.32
CA VAL A 185 -1.14 -2.39 18.55
C VAL A 185 0.05 -2.03 19.45
N PHE A 186 0.41 -2.89 20.38
CA PHE A 186 1.45 -2.60 21.38
C PHE A 186 2.87 -2.97 20.92
N LEU A 187 3.04 -3.47 19.71
CA LEU A 187 4.34 -3.92 19.17
C LEU A 187 5.05 -4.95 20.08
N ASP A 188 4.27 -5.81 20.69
CA ASP A 188 4.72 -6.87 21.58
C ASP A 188 4.59 -8.28 20.96
N LYS A 189 4.12 -8.34 19.72
CA LYS A 189 3.90 -9.59 19.00
C LYS A 189 4.96 -9.82 17.93
N PRO A 190 5.38 -11.08 17.73
CA PRO A 190 6.35 -11.43 16.70
C PRO A 190 5.92 -10.98 15.30
N PRO A 191 6.87 -10.65 14.42
CA PRO A 191 6.57 -10.32 13.03
C PRO A 191 6.07 -11.55 12.28
N ILE A 192 5.28 -11.29 11.23
CA ILE A 192 4.81 -12.30 10.29
C ILE A 192 5.62 -12.16 9.00
N PHE A 193 6.02 -13.27 8.41
CA PHE A 193 6.72 -13.26 7.13
C PHE A 193 5.90 -13.98 6.04
N LEU A 194 5.52 -13.26 5.01
CA LEU A 194 4.86 -13.81 3.84
C LEU A 194 5.87 -13.96 2.71
N GLY A 195 6.22 -15.21 2.38
CA GLY A 195 7.21 -15.53 1.35
C GLY A 195 6.81 -15.00 -0.04
N GLY A 196 7.76 -14.46 -0.78
CA GLY A 196 7.53 -13.89 -2.10
C GLY A 196 7.11 -14.91 -3.17
N MET A 197 6.73 -14.43 -4.36
CA MET A 197 6.18 -15.24 -5.46
C MET A 197 5.00 -16.11 -5.01
N SER A 198 4.14 -15.58 -4.16
CA SER A 198 3.10 -16.31 -3.44
C SER A 198 1.77 -15.58 -3.48
N GLY A 199 0.76 -16.15 -2.85
CA GLY A 199 -0.51 -15.49 -2.69
C GLY A 199 -1.37 -16.08 -1.60
N ILE A 200 -2.39 -15.32 -1.20
CA ILE A 200 -3.44 -15.77 -0.29
C ILE A 200 -4.78 -15.72 -1.03
N VAL A 201 -5.51 -16.82 -1.02
CA VAL A 201 -6.93 -16.84 -1.39
C VAL A 201 -7.73 -16.65 -0.10
N GLY A 202 -8.04 -15.39 0.19
CA GLY A 202 -8.73 -14.98 1.41
C GLY A 202 -10.25 -15.11 1.34
N PRO A 203 -10.97 -14.79 2.44
CA PRO A 203 -10.40 -14.31 3.70
C PRO A 203 -9.66 -15.40 4.48
N LYS A 204 -8.55 -15.03 5.11
CA LYS A 204 -7.73 -15.92 5.95
C LYS A 204 -7.16 -15.17 7.15
N GLU A 205 -6.87 -15.93 8.19
CA GLU A 205 -6.14 -15.46 9.36
C GLU A 205 -4.73 -16.04 9.35
N ILE A 206 -3.73 -15.19 9.51
CA ILE A 206 -2.32 -15.57 9.63
C ILE A 206 -1.84 -15.08 10.99
N GLY A 207 -1.46 -16.00 11.85
CA GLY A 207 -1.08 -15.73 13.23
C GLY A 207 0.28 -15.04 13.38
N PHE A 208 0.53 -14.46 14.54
CA PHE A 208 1.80 -13.79 14.84
C PHE A 208 2.96 -14.78 14.88
N GLY A 209 4.11 -14.38 14.38
CA GLY A 209 5.28 -15.26 14.26
C GLY A 209 5.15 -16.32 13.15
N ALA A 210 4.04 -16.35 12.42
CA ALA A 210 3.89 -17.27 11.32
C ALA A 210 4.76 -16.89 10.12
N MET A 211 5.17 -17.91 9.37
CA MET A 211 5.94 -17.75 8.14
C MET A 211 5.32 -18.59 7.03
N THR A 212 5.11 -18.00 5.86
CA THR A 212 4.83 -18.76 4.66
C THR A 212 6.07 -18.83 3.79
N ILE A 213 6.41 -20.01 3.28
CA ILE A 213 7.56 -20.14 2.36
C ILE A 213 7.21 -19.54 0.99
N ALA A 214 8.24 -19.16 0.23
CA ALA A 214 8.06 -18.59 -1.11
C ALA A 214 7.43 -19.59 -2.10
N GLY A 215 6.72 -19.08 -3.11
CA GLY A 215 6.11 -19.87 -4.17
C GLY A 215 4.87 -20.65 -3.74
N GLN A 216 4.15 -20.18 -2.71
CA GLN A 216 2.98 -20.88 -2.16
C GLN A 216 1.68 -20.14 -2.43
N VAL A 217 0.60 -20.89 -2.59
CA VAL A 217 -0.76 -20.35 -2.51
C VAL A 217 -1.38 -20.78 -1.19
N VAL A 218 -1.56 -19.82 -0.30
CA VAL A 218 -2.15 -20.04 1.03
C VAL A 218 -3.67 -20.12 0.90
N ARG A 219 -4.25 -21.28 1.21
CA ARG A 219 -5.69 -21.55 1.08
C ARG A 219 -6.37 -21.86 2.41
N LYS A 220 -5.63 -21.90 3.51
CA LYS A 220 -6.13 -22.07 4.88
C LYS A 220 -5.48 -21.08 5.82
N SER A 221 -6.13 -20.78 6.93
CA SER A 221 -5.53 -19.96 8.00
C SER A 221 -4.29 -20.66 8.57
N VAL A 222 -3.32 -19.85 9.01
CA VAL A 222 -2.04 -20.32 9.54
C VAL A 222 -1.97 -19.90 11.00
N PRO A 223 -1.86 -20.83 11.95
CA PRO A 223 -1.74 -20.50 13.37
C PRO A 223 -0.47 -19.68 13.69
N ASP A 224 -0.44 -19.13 14.90
CA ASP A 224 0.75 -18.47 15.45
C ASP A 224 1.98 -19.38 15.38
N GLU A 225 3.16 -18.76 15.22
CA GLU A 225 4.48 -19.43 15.27
C GLU A 225 4.60 -20.66 14.34
N THR A 226 3.81 -20.68 13.27
CA THR A 226 3.74 -21.81 12.34
C THR A 226 4.42 -21.48 11.02
N MET A 227 5.30 -22.39 10.55
CA MET A 227 5.80 -22.34 9.19
C MET A 227 4.83 -23.08 8.26
N TYR A 228 4.31 -22.38 7.27
CA TYR A 228 3.39 -22.94 6.27
C TYR A 228 4.11 -23.25 4.97
N SER A 229 3.99 -24.52 4.57
CA SER A 229 4.29 -25.00 3.23
C SER A 229 3.06 -25.72 2.70
N GLY A 230 2.47 -25.23 1.62
CA GLY A 230 1.36 -25.91 0.95
C GLY A 230 1.83 -27.20 0.27
N ASP A 231 0.89 -28.08 -0.03
CA ASP A 231 1.18 -29.29 -0.80
C ASP A 231 1.69 -28.90 -2.19
N ARG A 232 2.88 -29.33 -2.52
CA ARG A 232 3.43 -29.18 -3.86
C ARG A 232 2.96 -30.36 -4.69
N LEU A 233 1.99 -30.13 -5.56
CA LEU A 233 1.79 -30.99 -6.71
C LEU A 233 2.89 -30.64 -7.71
N SER A 234 4.00 -31.38 -7.69
CA SER A 234 4.94 -31.35 -8.80
C SER A 234 4.72 -32.63 -9.59
N PHE A 235 4.36 -32.47 -10.85
CA PHE A 235 4.38 -33.58 -11.79
C PHE A 235 5.05 -33.12 -13.09
N GLU A 236 5.72 -34.04 -13.72
CA GLU A 236 6.31 -33.85 -15.02
C GLU A 236 5.72 -34.90 -15.95
N LYS A 237 5.17 -34.49 -17.08
CA LYS A 237 4.57 -35.37 -18.06
C LYS A 237 4.87 -34.86 -19.45
N SER A 238 5.41 -35.71 -20.29
CA SER A 238 5.53 -35.42 -21.72
C SER A 238 4.13 -35.30 -22.36
N PHE A 239 3.91 -34.27 -23.15
CA PHE A 239 2.72 -34.14 -23.96
C PHE A 239 3.09 -33.76 -25.41
N SER A 240 2.24 -34.14 -26.36
CA SER A 240 2.38 -33.71 -27.73
C SER A 240 1.60 -32.41 -27.95
N TYR A 241 2.22 -31.45 -28.58
CA TYR A 241 1.59 -30.15 -28.91
C TYR A 241 0.32 -30.27 -29.73
N ASN A 242 0.17 -31.38 -30.47
CA ASN A 242 -1.00 -31.65 -31.32
C ASN A 242 -2.16 -32.31 -30.57
N ASN A 243 -2.00 -32.63 -29.29
CA ASN A 243 -3.07 -33.20 -28.49
C ASN A 243 -3.76 -32.08 -27.71
N THR A 244 -5.06 -31.92 -27.91
CA THR A 244 -5.89 -31.10 -27.04
C THR A 244 -5.85 -31.69 -25.63
N MET A 245 -5.48 -30.85 -24.66
CA MET A 245 -5.60 -31.27 -23.25
C MET A 245 -7.07 -31.51 -22.93
N PRO A 246 -7.44 -32.65 -22.34
CA PRO A 246 -8.78 -32.79 -21.78
C PRO A 246 -8.91 -31.80 -20.62
N LEU A 247 -9.99 -31.02 -20.64
CA LEU A 247 -10.39 -30.11 -19.58
C LEU A 247 -10.75 -30.89 -18.32
#